data_866ffa8c970291ff1348d455dc73f3e4
#
_entry.id   866ffa8c970291ff1348d455dc73f3e4
#
_cell.length_a   1.000
_cell.length_b   1.000
_cell.length_c   1.000
_cell.angle_alpha   90.00
_cell.angle_beta   90.00
_cell.angle_gamma   90.00
#
_symmetry.space_group_name_H-M   'P 1'
#
loop_
_entity.id
_entity.type
_entity.pdbx_description
1 polymer ?
#
loop_
_entity_poly.entity_id
_entity_poly.type
_entity_poly.pdbx_seq_one_letter_code
_entity_poly.pdbx_strand_id
1 'polypeptide(L)'
;MSDQLDRRQRVRKLATGITSFDVIAKGGLPEHRTTLISGTAGSGKTVFAMQFLASGITGSKEPGVFVTFEESAEDIRKNMLSFGWDLARWERDGTLAFVDASPDPAVETIESGSFDLGALLARVEHAVKKVGAKRVAVDSLGAMFSQFSDQSIVRRELFRIASALKGMHVTAV
;
A
#
# COMPACT_ATOMS: atom_id res chain seq x y z
N MET A 1 10.57 -32.59 19.09
CA MET A 1 9.80 -32.80 17.84
C MET A 1 8.58 -31.88 17.74
N SER A 2 7.99 -31.39 18.83
CA SER A 2 6.84 -30.45 18.81
C SER A 2 7.17 -29.02 18.30
N ASP A 3 8.36 -28.53 18.52
CA ASP A 3 8.76 -27.14 18.20
C ASP A 3 9.03 -26.92 16.68
N GLN A 4 9.36 -27.97 15.93
CA GLN A 4 9.55 -27.89 14.47
C GLN A 4 8.22 -27.93 13.70
N LEU A 5 7.17 -28.57 14.23
CA LEU A 5 5.83 -28.58 13.65
C LEU A 5 5.14 -27.24 13.83
N ASP A 6 5.38 -26.56 14.95
CA ASP A 6 4.82 -25.23 15.26
C ASP A 6 5.38 -24.14 14.34
N ARG A 7 6.64 -24.21 13.91
CA ARG A 7 7.26 -23.27 12.98
C ARG A 7 6.69 -23.33 11.57
N ARG A 8 6.20 -24.48 11.10
CA ARG A 8 5.61 -24.66 9.75
C ARG A 8 4.18 -24.14 9.65
N GLN A 9 3.51 -23.94 10.77
CA GLN A 9 2.11 -23.43 10.83
C GLN A 9 2.04 -21.92 11.08
N ARG A 10 3.14 -21.26 11.44
CA ARG A 10 3.14 -19.82 11.70
C ARG A 10 3.10 -19.03 10.40
N VAL A 11 2.13 -18.12 10.29
CA VAL A 11 2.10 -17.13 9.21
C VAL A 11 3.38 -16.31 9.28
N ARG A 12 4.16 -16.32 8.18
CA ARG A 12 5.33 -15.45 8.06
C ARG A 12 4.90 -14.00 8.12
N LYS A 13 5.75 -13.14 8.69
CA LYS A 13 5.46 -11.73 8.87
C LYS A 13 6.58 -10.86 8.32
N LEU A 14 6.19 -9.70 7.81
CA LEU A 14 7.11 -8.68 7.35
C LEU A 14 7.15 -7.53 8.35
N ALA A 15 8.35 -7.17 8.80
CA ALA A 15 8.54 -6.05 9.70
C ALA A 15 8.08 -4.74 9.05
N THR A 16 7.41 -3.90 9.84
CA THR A 16 7.00 -2.57 9.40
C THR A 16 8.12 -1.54 9.54
N GLY A 17 9.14 -1.84 10.34
CA GLY A 17 10.18 -0.90 10.72
C GLY A 17 9.77 0.03 11.86
N ILE A 18 8.59 -0.18 12.44
CA ILE A 18 8.13 0.50 13.66
C ILE A 18 8.33 -0.49 14.81
N THR A 19 9.43 -0.35 15.53
CA THR A 19 9.90 -1.35 16.52
C THR A 19 8.82 -1.73 17.53
N SER A 20 8.12 -0.76 18.12
CA SER A 20 7.07 -1.02 19.10
C SER A 20 5.87 -1.76 18.50
N PHE A 21 5.47 -1.41 17.26
CA PHE A 21 4.42 -2.12 16.56
C PHE A 21 4.83 -3.55 16.22
N ASP A 22 6.04 -3.75 15.71
CA ASP A 22 6.53 -5.06 15.33
C ASP A 22 6.64 -6.01 16.53
N VAL A 23 6.97 -5.49 17.73
CA VAL A 23 6.93 -6.26 18.98
C VAL A 23 5.50 -6.70 19.31
N ILE A 24 4.54 -5.78 19.34
CA ILE A 24 3.12 -6.08 19.62
C ILE A 24 2.55 -7.05 18.58
N ALA A 25 2.86 -6.81 17.30
CA ALA A 25 2.42 -7.63 16.17
C ALA A 25 3.22 -8.94 16.02
N LYS A 26 4.18 -9.22 16.94
CA LYS A 26 5.04 -10.42 16.89
C LYS A 26 5.74 -10.61 15.54
N GLY A 27 6.40 -9.56 15.05
CA GLY A 27 7.22 -9.56 13.84
C GLY A 27 6.67 -8.75 12.67
N GLY A 28 5.56 -8.03 12.84
CA GLY A 28 5.01 -7.15 11.81
C GLY A 28 3.74 -7.67 11.16
N LEU A 29 3.54 -7.35 9.88
CA LEU A 29 2.34 -7.68 9.13
C LEU A 29 2.38 -9.09 8.51
N PRO A 30 1.25 -9.80 8.43
CA PRO A 30 1.21 -11.15 7.84
C PRO A 30 1.51 -11.09 6.33
N GLU A 31 2.49 -11.89 5.90
CA GLU A 31 2.95 -11.96 4.51
C GLU A 31 1.83 -12.40 3.56
N HIS A 32 1.81 -11.82 2.35
CA HIS A 32 0.81 -12.06 1.30
C HIS A 32 -0.64 -11.81 1.74
N ARG A 33 -0.83 -10.88 2.68
CA ARG A 33 -2.16 -10.43 3.11
C ARG A 33 -2.27 -8.92 3.05
N THR A 34 -3.50 -8.45 3.01
CA THR A 34 -3.83 -7.03 3.13
C THR A 34 -4.21 -6.73 4.57
N THR A 35 -3.61 -5.69 5.13
CA THR A 35 -3.91 -5.17 6.48
C THR A 35 -4.51 -3.78 6.35
N LEU A 36 -5.70 -3.59 6.86
CA LEU A 36 -6.35 -2.28 6.89
C LEU A 36 -5.85 -1.48 8.10
N ILE A 37 -5.32 -0.29 7.84
CA ILE A 37 -4.96 0.70 8.85
C ILE A 37 -6.05 1.78 8.87
N SER A 38 -6.69 1.96 10.01
CA SER A 38 -7.75 2.95 10.19
C SER A 38 -7.35 3.99 11.22
N GLY A 39 -7.77 5.23 10.99
CA GLY A 39 -7.51 6.36 11.89
C GLY A 39 -8.05 7.66 11.32
N THR A 40 -8.22 8.67 12.18
CA THR A 40 -8.65 10.00 11.78
C THR A 40 -7.63 10.72 10.89
N ALA A 41 -8.01 11.84 10.28
CA ALA A 41 -7.06 12.70 9.58
C ALA A 41 -5.92 13.11 10.53
N GLY A 42 -4.69 13.16 10.03
CA GLY A 42 -3.52 13.51 10.83
C GLY A 42 -2.99 12.39 11.76
N SER A 43 -3.58 11.19 11.78
CA SER A 43 -3.12 10.08 12.64
C SER A 43 -1.85 9.38 12.16
N GLY A 44 -1.25 9.81 11.05
CA GLY A 44 0.00 9.27 10.53
C GLY A 44 -0.14 8.03 9.64
N LYS A 45 -1.32 7.77 9.07
CA LYS A 45 -1.55 6.61 8.17
C LYS A 45 -0.57 6.58 6.98
N THR A 46 -0.42 7.71 6.29
CA THR A 46 0.51 7.88 5.17
C THR A 46 1.95 7.59 5.59
N VAL A 47 2.36 8.11 6.75
CA VAL A 47 3.70 7.86 7.31
C VAL A 47 3.90 6.39 7.65
N PHE A 48 2.88 5.74 8.26
CA PHE A 48 2.92 4.30 8.54
C PHE A 48 3.07 3.49 7.24
N ALA A 49 2.26 3.80 6.24
CA ALA A 49 2.29 3.12 4.94
C ALA A 49 3.66 3.27 4.24
N MET A 50 4.21 4.49 4.27
CA MET A 50 5.54 4.74 3.71
C MET A 50 6.65 4.09 4.53
N GLN A 51 6.58 4.10 5.88
CA GLN A 51 7.54 3.39 6.75
C GLN A 51 7.57 1.89 6.44
N PHE A 52 6.42 1.28 6.19
CA PHE A 52 6.34 -0.13 5.79
C PHE A 52 7.09 -0.40 4.48
N LEU A 53 6.96 0.48 3.46
CA LEU A 53 7.72 0.37 2.22
C LEU A 53 9.20 0.65 2.44
N ALA A 54 9.53 1.72 3.17
CA ALA A 54 10.91 2.10 3.48
C ALA A 54 11.67 0.98 4.20
N SER A 55 11.03 0.31 5.15
CA SER A 55 11.60 -0.85 5.85
C SER A 55 11.92 -2.00 4.89
N GLY A 56 11.06 -2.24 3.90
CA GLY A 56 11.31 -3.22 2.85
C GLY A 56 12.52 -2.86 1.99
N ILE A 57 12.50 -1.64 1.45
CA ILE A 57 13.53 -1.15 0.50
C ILE A 57 14.90 -1.09 1.18
N THR A 58 14.99 -0.49 2.37
CA THR A 58 16.28 -0.25 3.03
C THR A 58 16.78 -1.44 3.83
N GLY A 59 15.88 -2.23 4.42
CA GLY A 59 16.24 -3.35 5.29
C GLY A 59 16.28 -4.70 4.59
N SER A 60 15.24 -5.06 3.87
CA SER A 60 15.07 -6.41 3.30
C SER A 60 15.34 -6.49 1.81
N LYS A 61 15.66 -5.38 1.14
CA LYS A 61 15.79 -5.27 -0.33
C LYS A 61 14.51 -5.74 -1.06
N GLU A 62 13.38 -5.41 -0.47
CA GLU A 62 12.06 -5.71 -1.02
C GLU A 62 11.48 -4.45 -1.66
N PRO A 63 11.38 -4.38 -3.00
CA PRO A 63 10.79 -3.24 -3.67
C PRO A 63 9.31 -3.07 -3.29
N GLY A 64 8.82 -1.83 -3.42
CA GLY A 64 7.46 -1.46 -3.07
C GLY A 64 6.72 -0.68 -4.14
N VAL A 65 5.40 -0.66 -4.01
CA VAL A 65 4.50 0.21 -4.78
C VAL A 65 3.68 1.05 -3.82
N PHE A 66 3.61 2.35 -4.07
CA PHE A 66 2.73 3.27 -3.36
C PHE A 66 1.61 3.73 -4.30
N VAL A 67 0.37 3.50 -3.88
CA VAL A 67 -0.83 3.95 -4.60
C VAL A 67 -1.42 5.11 -3.82
N THR A 68 -1.57 6.27 -4.47
CA THR A 68 -2.14 7.48 -3.84
C THR A 68 -3.44 7.90 -4.52
N PHE A 69 -4.41 8.39 -3.72
CA PHE A 69 -5.70 8.89 -4.17
C PHE A 69 -5.97 10.35 -3.78
N GLU A 70 -5.27 10.88 -2.78
CA GLU A 70 -5.54 12.21 -2.22
C GLU A 70 -4.41 13.18 -2.50
N GLU A 71 -3.18 12.77 -2.21
CA GLU A 71 -2.00 13.60 -2.41
C GLU A 71 -1.29 13.23 -3.71
N SER A 72 -0.77 14.23 -4.41
CA SER A 72 0.06 13.99 -5.58
C SER A 72 1.36 13.24 -5.19
N ALA A 73 1.87 12.43 -6.11
CA ALA A 73 3.16 11.76 -5.87
C ALA A 73 4.30 12.77 -5.61
N GLU A 74 4.21 13.99 -6.15
CA GLU A 74 5.19 15.06 -5.92
C GLU A 74 5.16 15.54 -4.48
N ASP A 75 3.99 15.81 -3.91
CA ASP A 75 3.84 16.27 -2.53
C ASP A 75 4.29 15.19 -1.54
N ILE A 76 3.92 13.93 -1.79
CA ILE A 76 4.39 12.81 -0.97
C ILE A 76 5.93 12.73 -0.98
N ARG A 77 6.59 12.87 -2.15
CA ARG A 77 8.06 12.90 -2.22
C ARG A 77 8.65 14.01 -1.35
N LYS A 78 8.10 15.23 -1.43
CA LYS A 78 8.56 16.37 -0.61
C LYS A 78 8.39 16.12 0.88
N ASN A 79 7.19 15.65 1.28
CA ASN A 79 6.85 15.38 2.67
C ASN A 79 7.77 14.31 3.28
N MET A 80 8.10 13.28 2.53
CA MET A 80 8.90 12.14 3.02
C MET A 80 10.39 12.44 3.16
N LEU A 81 10.90 13.50 2.53
CA LEU A 81 12.30 13.93 2.72
C LEU A 81 12.60 14.29 4.18
N SER A 82 11.63 14.81 4.93
CA SER A 82 11.80 15.13 6.36
C SER A 82 12.05 13.89 7.23
N PHE A 83 11.71 12.70 6.75
CA PHE A 83 12.01 11.42 7.38
C PHE A 83 13.31 10.78 6.90
N GLY A 84 14.06 11.47 6.01
CA GLY A 84 15.28 10.96 5.40
C GLY A 84 15.03 9.95 4.27
N TRP A 85 13.81 9.91 3.73
CA TRP A 85 13.46 9.00 2.64
C TRP A 85 13.46 9.73 1.30
N ASP A 86 14.48 9.47 0.48
CA ASP A 86 14.57 9.99 -0.89
C ASP A 86 13.82 9.09 -1.85
N LEU A 87 12.50 9.31 -1.95
CA LEU A 87 11.63 8.50 -2.80
C LEU A 87 11.97 8.62 -4.28
N ALA A 88 12.40 9.81 -4.73
CA ALA A 88 12.81 10.02 -6.11
C ALA A 88 14.05 9.18 -6.47
N ARG A 89 14.97 9.01 -5.52
CA ARG A 89 16.09 8.10 -5.68
C ARG A 89 15.61 6.64 -5.79
N TRP A 90 14.73 6.20 -4.88
CA TRP A 90 14.21 4.82 -4.91
C TRP A 90 13.45 4.50 -6.20
N GLU A 91 12.77 5.48 -6.80
CA GLU A 91 12.14 5.32 -8.11
C GLU A 91 13.17 5.15 -9.23
N ARG A 92 14.22 5.99 -9.25
CA ARG A 92 15.33 5.86 -10.22
C ARG A 92 16.06 4.52 -10.09
N ASP A 93 16.23 4.05 -8.87
CA ASP A 93 16.89 2.78 -8.56
C ASP A 93 15.97 1.56 -8.85
N GLY A 94 14.70 1.78 -9.24
CA GLY A 94 13.72 0.74 -9.53
C GLY A 94 13.24 -0.04 -8.30
N THR A 95 13.41 0.52 -7.09
CA THR A 95 12.98 -0.12 -5.83
C THR A 95 11.66 0.40 -5.31
N LEU A 96 11.15 1.50 -5.88
CA LEU A 96 9.83 2.07 -5.61
C LEU A 96 9.14 2.41 -6.92
N ALA A 97 7.82 2.21 -6.97
CA ALA A 97 6.97 2.79 -8.01
C ALA A 97 5.76 3.47 -7.39
N PHE A 98 5.32 4.57 -8.00
CA PHE A 98 4.05 5.22 -7.68
C PHE A 98 2.97 4.84 -8.69
N VAL A 99 1.75 4.67 -8.19
CA VAL A 99 0.51 4.66 -8.96
C VAL A 99 -0.31 5.83 -8.46
N ASP A 100 -0.22 6.96 -9.17
CA ASP A 100 -1.00 8.15 -8.84
C ASP A 100 -2.41 7.99 -9.41
N ALA A 101 -3.39 7.86 -8.51
CA ALA A 101 -4.81 7.77 -8.80
C ALA A 101 -5.56 9.00 -8.25
N SER A 102 -4.83 10.06 -7.88
CA SER A 102 -5.43 11.32 -7.46
C SER A 102 -6.23 11.96 -8.61
N PRO A 103 -7.32 12.66 -8.31
CA PRO A 103 -8.09 13.37 -9.32
C PRO A 103 -7.21 14.40 -10.05
N ASP A 104 -7.18 14.36 -11.37
CA ASP A 104 -6.53 15.40 -12.15
C ASP A 104 -7.47 16.62 -12.25
N PRO A 105 -7.10 17.78 -11.66
CA PRO A 105 -7.93 18.99 -11.73
C PRO A 105 -8.15 19.50 -13.16
N ALA A 106 -7.31 19.11 -14.11
CA ALA A 106 -7.42 19.51 -15.51
C ALA A 106 -8.36 18.62 -16.35
N VAL A 107 -8.74 17.46 -15.81
CA VAL A 107 -9.70 16.57 -16.45
C VAL A 107 -11.08 16.89 -15.89
N GLU A 108 -11.90 17.63 -16.66
CA GLU A 108 -13.32 17.76 -16.36
C GLU A 108 -13.90 16.36 -16.16
N THR A 109 -14.53 16.14 -15.02
CA THR A 109 -15.20 14.89 -14.70
C THR A 109 -16.32 14.72 -15.72
N ILE A 110 -16.07 13.97 -16.80
CA ILE A 110 -17.13 13.55 -17.69
C ILE A 110 -18.08 12.74 -16.82
N GLU A 111 -19.33 13.19 -16.80
CA GLU A 111 -20.44 12.58 -16.10
C GLU A 111 -20.54 11.08 -16.42
N SER A 112 -19.85 10.27 -15.66
CA SER A 112 -20.10 8.83 -15.64
C SER A 112 -19.45 8.26 -14.38
N GLY A 113 -20.14 8.43 -13.27
CA GLY A 113 -19.75 8.15 -11.89
C GLY A 113 -19.43 6.71 -11.53
N SER A 114 -18.55 6.05 -12.22
CA SER A 114 -17.95 4.82 -11.73
C SER A 114 -16.44 4.90 -11.84
N PHE A 115 -15.77 5.01 -10.71
CA PHE A 115 -14.35 4.79 -10.60
C PHE A 115 -14.00 3.41 -11.20
N ASP A 116 -13.20 3.37 -12.26
CA ASP A 116 -12.81 2.10 -12.88
C ASP A 116 -11.73 1.41 -12.04
N LEU A 117 -12.20 0.64 -11.05
CA LEU A 117 -11.32 -0.17 -10.22
C LEU A 117 -10.51 -1.18 -11.05
N GLY A 118 -11.05 -1.66 -12.18
CA GLY A 118 -10.34 -2.59 -13.06
C GLY A 118 -9.09 -1.94 -13.67
N ALA A 119 -9.23 -0.74 -14.20
CA ALA A 119 -8.11 0.02 -14.74
C ALA A 119 -7.07 0.35 -13.66
N LEU A 120 -7.50 0.74 -12.46
CA LEU A 120 -6.58 0.95 -11.33
C LEU A 120 -5.79 -0.32 -11.00
N LEU A 121 -6.48 -1.45 -10.81
CA LEU A 121 -5.83 -2.72 -10.47
C LEU A 121 -4.84 -3.18 -11.55
N ALA A 122 -5.14 -2.95 -12.83
CA ALA A 122 -4.21 -3.22 -13.93
C ALA A 122 -2.94 -2.34 -13.84
N ARG A 123 -3.09 -1.04 -13.49
CA ARG A 123 -1.94 -0.13 -13.26
C ARG A 123 -1.09 -0.58 -12.07
N VAL A 124 -1.74 -1.00 -10.97
CA VAL A 124 -1.05 -1.53 -9.79
C VAL A 124 -0.29 -2.81 -10.13
N GLU A 125 -0.94 -3.75 -10.83
CA GLU A 125 -0.29 -5.00 -11.26
C GLU A 125 0.91 -4.74 -12.17
N HIS A 126 0.79 -3.80 -13.11
CA HIS A 126 1.90 -3.39 -13.96
C HIS A 126 3.06 -2.83 -13.13
N ALA A 127 2.78 -1.93 -12.19
CA ALA A 127 3.80 -1.35 -11.31
C ALA A 127 4.48 -2.43 -10.44
N VAL A 128 3.71 -3.36 -9.86
CA VAL A 128 4.21 -4.49 -9.08
C VAL A 128 5.18 -5.34 -9.91
N LYS A 129 4.79 -5.69 -11.14
CA LYS A 129 5.65 -6.47 -12.06
C LYS A 129 6.90 -5.71 -12.47
N LYS A 130 6.77 -4.41 -12.75
CA LYS A 130 7.87 -3.54 -13.22
C LYS A 130 9.02 -3.48 -12.22
N VAL A 131 8.73 -3.31 -10.93
CA VAL A 131 9.77 -3.20 -9.90
C VAL A 131 10.00 -4.52 -9.14
N GLY A 132 9.21 -5.56 -9.40
CA GLY A 132 9.26 -6.81 -8.63
C GLY A 132 8.80 -6.64 -7.19
N ALA A 133 7.79 -5.79 -6.96
CA ALA A 133 7.36 -5.39 -5.62
C ALA A 133 6.95 -6.58 -4.76
N LYS A 134 7.32 -6.50 -3.48
CA LYS A 134 6.87 -7.41 -2.41
C LYS A 134 5.88 -6.73 -1.47
N ARG A 135 5.91 -5.40 -1.42
CA ARG A 135 5.09 -4.56 -0.53
C ARG A 135 4.28 -3.57 -1.35
N VAL A 136 3.03 -3.38 -0.97
CA VAL A 136 2.14 -2.37 -1.58
C VAL A 136 1.52 -1.54 -0.47
N ALA A 137 1.49 -0.24 -0.63
CA ALA A 137 0.75 0.69 0.21
C ALA A 137 -0.34 1.38 -0.61
N VAL A 138 -1.55 1.47 -0.07
CA VAL A 138 -2.70 2.11 -0.72
C VAL A 138 -3.23 3.21 0.19
N ASP A 139 -3.04 4.48 -0.18
CA ASP A 139 -3.36 5.65 0.65
C ASP A 139 -4.14 6.70 -0.15
N SER A 140 -5.37 7.03 0.21
CA SER A 140 -6.22 6.29 1.14
C SER A 140 -7.47 5.78 0.42
N LEU A 141 -7.88 4.58 0.75
CA LEU A 141 -9.14 4.01 0.24
C LEU A 141 -10.36 4.85 0.65
N GLY A 142 -10.24 5.65 1.72
CA GLY A 142 -11.29 6.55 2.18
C GLY A 142 -11.73 7.54 1.11
N ALA A 143 -10.78 8.15 0.39
CA ALA A 143 -11.08 9.09 -0.69
C ALA A 143 -11.83 8.41 -1.84
N MET A 144 -11.41 7.20 -2.21
CA MET A 144 -12.09 6.43 -3.25
C MET A 144 -13.52 6.07 -2.84
N PHE A 145 -13.71 5.66 -1.57
CA PHE A 145 -15.00 5.18 -1.10
C PHE A 145 -15.97 6.29 -0.69
N SER A 146 -15.51 7.52 -0.49
CA SER A 146 -16.37 8.68 -0.20
C SER A 146 -17.39 8.96 -1.31
N GLN A 147 -17.13 8.48 -2.51
CA GLN A 147 -18.02 8.62 -3.68
C GLN A 147 -19.21 7.63 -3.67
N PHE A 148 -19.16 6.60 -2.81
CA PHE A 148 -20.20 5.57 -2.77
C PHE A 148 -21.10 5.77 -1.55
N SER A 149 -22.41 5.97 -1.79
CA SER A 149 -23.43 6.06 -0.74
C SER A 149 -23.80 4.68 -0.14
N ASP A 150 -23.59 3.60 -0.90
CA ASP A 150 -23.94 2.25 -0.48
C ASP A 150 -22.75 1.49 0.12
N GLN A 151 -22.82 1.19 1.40
CA GLN A 151 -21.78 0.44 2.12
C GLN A 151 -21.57 -0.99 1.58
N SER A 152 -22.57 -1.57 0.92
CA SER A 152 -22.43 -2.91 0.33
C SER A 152 -21.48 -2.89 -0.87
N ILE A 153 -21.52 -1.81 -1.65
CA ILE A 153 -20.60 -1.56 -2.75
C ILE A 153 -19.18 -1.41 -2.20
N VAL A 154 -19.00 -0.58 -1.18
CA VAL A 154 -17.69 -0.36 -0.53
C VAL A 154 -17.07 -1.69 -0.07
N ARG A 155 -17.85 -2.54 0.61
CA ARG A 155 -17.36 -3.86 1.08
C ARG A 155 -16.96 -4.76 -0.08
N ARG A 156 -17.74 -4.79 -1.14
CA ARG A 156 -17.45 -5.60 -2.33
C ARG A 156 -16.16 -5.15 -3.00
N GLU A 157 -15.98 -3.83 -3.18
CA GLU A 157 -14.79 -3.30 -3.83
C GLU A 157 -13.54 -3.46 -2.96
N LEU A 158 -13.64 -3.31 -1.63
CA LEU A 158 -12.56 -3.66 -0.69
C LEU A 158 -12.12 -5.12 -0.83
N PHE A 159 -13.10 -6.03 -0.93
CA PHE A 159 -12.80 -7.44 -1.11
C PHE A 159 -12.13 -7.72 -2.46
N ARG A 160 -12.55 -7.03 -3.52
CA ARG A 160 -11.92 -7.13 -4.85
C ARG A 160 -10.46 -6.66 -4.82
N ILE A 161 -10.19 -5.50 -4.19
CA ILE A 161 -8.83 -4.98 -4.02
C ILE A 161 -7.96 -5.97 -3.24
N ALA A 162 -8.42 -6.42 -2.07
CA ALA A 162 -7.69 -7.35 -1.24
C ALA A 162 -7.40 -8.68 -1.96
N SER A 163 -8.37 -9.19 -2.74
CA SER A 163 -8.22 -10.41 -3.53
C SER A 163 -7.22 -10.24 -4.67
N ALA A 164 -7.25 -9.11 -5.36
CA ALA A 164 -6.31 -8.79 -6.43
C ALA A 164 -4.87 -8.68 -5.90
N LEU A 165 -4.67 -7.93 -4.81
CA LEU A 165 -3.36 -7.79 -4.16
C LEU A 165 -2.82 -9.14 -3.67
N LYS A 166 -3.69 -9.99 -3.12
CA LYS A 166 -3.33 -11.36 -2.74
C LYS A 166 -2.92 -12.20 -3.96
N GLY A 167 -3.63 -12.06 -5.09
CA GLY A 167 -3.28 -12.72 -6.36
C GLY A 167 -1.92 -12.30 -6.92
N MET A 168 -1.49 -11.06 -6.64
CA MET A 168 -0.17 -10.54 -6.99
C MET A 168 0.95 -11.03 -6.05
N HIS A 169 0.64 -11.81 -5.00
CA HIS A 169 1.58 -12.29 -3.99
C HIS A 169 2.36 -11.19 -3.27
N VAL A 170 1.73 -10.03 -3.05
CA VAL A 170 2.29 -8.91 -2.28
C VAL A 170 1.70 -8.86 -0.87
N THR A 171 2.42 -8.20 0.06
CA THR A 171 1.89 -7.82 1.37
C THR A 171 1.46 -6.37 1.30
N ALA A 172 0.21 -6.07 1.67
CA ALA A 172 -0.35 -4.74 1.47
C ALA A 172 -0.87 -4.09 2.77
N VAL A 173 -0.81 -2.78 2.81
CA VAL A 173 -1.42 -1.90 3.82
C VAL A 173 -2.31 -0.86 3.15
#